data_91198eacf2d997a3fff5910fdd912ad6
#
_entry.id   91198eacf2d997a3fff5910fdd912ad6
#
_cell.length_a   1.000
_cell.length_b   1.000
_cell.length_c   1.000
_cell.angle_alpha   90.00
_cell.angle_beta   90.00
_cell.angle_gamma   90.00
#
_symmetry.space_group_name_H-M   'P 1'
#
loop_
_entity.id
_entity.type
_entity.pdbx_description
1 polymer ?
#
loop_
_entity_poly.entity_id
_entity_poly.type
_entity_poly.pdbx_seq_one_letter_code
_entity_poly.pdbx_strand_id
1 'polypeptide(L)'
;MELIKNLKETSIIKNLFIALIGTVLLAISAKIKIPFYPVPMTMQTFVVLLLGISLGWKLGLFTVSLYLIQGIAGLPVFAGTPEKGVGIIYFTGPTMGYLIGFLVTVYLAGIFKYTDNFFKNLIKLIFSVSFIYLLGMIWLGSLIGWDKPIFKLGAQPFLLAELFKVVLLALIIPALFKFKKS
;
A
#
# COMPACT_ATOMS: atom_id res chain seq x y z
N MET A 1 -1.43 7.08 -38.61
CA MET A 1 -1.00 7.88 -37.43
C MET A 1 -2.14 8.09 -36.43
N GLU A 2 -3.36 8.37 -36.84
CA GLU A 2 -4.56 8.50 -35.97
C GLU A 2 -4.94 7.21 -35.25
N LEU A 3 -4.90 6.04 -35.89
CA LEU A 3 -5.21 4.75 -35.25
C LEU A 3 -4.29 4.45 -34.04
N ILE A 4 -2.99 4.75 -34.17
CA ILE A 4 -2.03 4.56 -33.06
C ILE A 4 -2.30 5.54 -31.93
N LYS A 5 -2.72 6.77 -32.25
CA LYS A 5 -3.11 7.81 -31.27
C LYS A 5 -4.35 7.37 -30.50
N ASN A 6 -5.39 6.90 -31.19
CA ASN A 6 -6.64 6.40 -30.59
C ASN A 6 -6.41 5.18 -29.67
N LEU A 7 -5.57 4.21 -30.07
CA LEU A 7 -5.21 3.05 -29.26
C LEU A 7 -4.46 3.45 -27.99
N LYS A 8 -3.59 4.46 -28.10
CA LYS A 8 -2.81 4.97 -26.96
C LYS A 8 -3.69 5.75 -25.97
N GLU A 9 -4.62 6.56 -26.47
CA GLU A 9 -5.60 7.29 -25.66
C GLU A 9 -6.55 6.32 -24.92
N THR A 10 -7.07 5.29 -25.59
CA THR A 10 -7.90 4.25 -24.97
C THR A 10 -7.15 3.51 -23.86
N SER A 11 -5.85 3.26 -24.03
CA SER A 11 -5.03 2.62 -23.01
C SER A 11 -4.81 3.54 -21.78
N ILE A 12 -4.63 4.85 -21.97
CA ILE A 12 -4.47 5.82 -20.89
C ILE A 12 -5.75 5.93 -20.05
N ILE A 13 -6.91 6.07 -20.72
CA ILE A 13 -8.21 6.15 -20.05
C ILE A 13 -8.49 4.87 -19.24
N LYS A 14 -8.22 3.70 -19.81
CA LYS A 14 -8.35 2.43 -19.11
C LYS A 14 -7.46 2.36 -17.87
N ASN A 15 -6.20 2.76 -17.98
CA ASN A 15 -5.26 2.74 -16.87
C ASN A 15 -5.65 3.73 -15.76
N LEU A 16 -6.14 4.91 -16.13
CA LEU A 16 -6.67 5.89 -15.18
C LEU A 16 -7.88 5.33 -14.43
N PHE A 17 -8.81 4.68 -15.13
CA PHE A 17 -9.99 4.07 -14.51
C PHE A 17 -9.60 2.94 -13.54
N ILE A 18 -8.66 2.08 -13.92
CA ILE A 18 -8.12 1.03 -13.03
C ILE A 18 -7.45 1.65 -11.80
N ALA A 19 -6.66 2.72 -11.99
CA ALA A 19 -6.03 3.41 -10.88
C ALA A 19 -7.06 4.04 -9.92
N LEU A 20 -8.12 4.65 -10.43
CA LEU A 20 -9.21 5.19 -9.60
C LEU A 20 -9.90 4.10 -8.78
N ILE A 21 -10.20 2.93 -9.38
CA ILE A 21 -10.72 1.78 -8.64
C ILE A 21 -9.73 1.38 -7.54
N GLY A 22 -8.44 1.32 -7.85
CA GLY A 22 -7.39 1.00 -6.87
C GLY A 22 -7.32 2.00 -5.71
N THR A 23 -7.50 3.32 -5.97
CA THR A 23 -7.55 4.32 -4.90
C THR A 23 -8.79 4.16 -4.01
N VAL A 24 -9.94 3.79 -4.58
CA VAL A 24 -11.16 3.48 -3.81
C VAL A 24 -10.93 2.27 -2.91
N LEU A 25 -10.31 1.20 -3.43
CA LEU A 25 -9.96 0.02 -2.63
C LEU A 25 -9.02 0.38 -1.47
N LEU A 26 -8.02 1.23 -1.71
CA LEU A 26 -7.12 1.74 -0.66
C LEU A 26 -7.89 2.55 0.38
N ALA A 27 -8.79 3.44 -0.04
CA ALA A 27 -9.60 4.24 0.87
C ALA A 27 -10.54 3.38 1.74
N ILE A 28 -11.18 2.37 1.15
CA ILE A 28 -12.02 1.41 1.89
C ILE A 28 -11.16 0.63 2.89
N SER A 29 -10.02 0.11 2.45
CA SER A 29 -9.10 -0.66 3.30
C SER A 29 -8.53 0.16 4.46
N ALA A 30 -8.43 1.49 4.32
CA ALA A 30 -8.04 2.41 5.38
C ALA A 30 -9.09 2.52 6.49
N LYS A 31 -10.37 2.28 6.16
CA LYS A 31 -11.47 2.32 7.14
C LYS A 31 -11.63 0.98 7.88
N ILE A 32 -11.13 -0.12 7.33
CA ILE A 32 -11.02 -1.40 8.02
C ILE A 32 -9.80 -1.34 8.93
N LYS A 33 -10.01 -0.92 10.17
CA LYS A 33 -8.92 -0.63 11.12
C LYS A 33 -9.19 -1.19 12.51
N ILE A 34 -8.12 -1.61 13.19
CA ILE A 34 -8.08 -1.82 14.63
C ILE A 34 -7.35 -0.60 15.22
N PRO A 35 -7.97 0.15 16.16
CA PRO A 35 -7.37 1.35 16.71
C PRO A 35 -6.19 0.99 17.62
N PHE A 36 -4.99 1.36 17.21
CA PHE A 36 -3.78 1.39 18.03
C PHE A 36 -3.24 2.82 18.07
N TYR A 37 -2.55 3.13 19.13
CA TYR A 37 -1.86 4.41 19.28
C TYR A 37 -0.34 4.17 19.25
N PRO A 38 0.45 5.01 18.56
CA PRO A 38 0.05 6.21 17.79
C PRO A 38 -0.44 5.91 16.34
N VAL A 39 -0.20 4.71 15.84
CA VAL A 39 -0.51 4.31 14.44
C VAL A 39 -1.59 3.24 14.43
N PRO A 40 -2.69 3.40 13.68
CA PRO A 40 -3.72 2.37 13.57
C PRO A 40 -3.27 1.20 12.69
N MET A 41 -3.71 -0.02 13.04
CA MET A 41 -3.59 -1.18 12.16
C MET A 41 -4.70 -1.13 11.10
N THR A 42 -4.36 -1.28 9.82
CA THR A 42 -5.32 -1.24 8.71
C THR A 42 -5.14 -2.40 7.75
N MET A 43 -6.12 -2.63 6.86
CA MET A 43 -6.00 -3.57 5.74
C MET A 43 -5.23 -3.00 4.54
N GLN A 44 -4.75 -1.74 4.60
CA GLN A 44 -4.10 -1.07 3.49
C GLN A 44 -2.83 -1.79 2.99
N THR A 45 -2.02 -2.34 3.88
CA THR A 45 -0.78 -3.04 3.51
C THR A 45 -1.05 -4.23 2.59
N PHE A 46 -2.14 -4.98 2.86
CA PHE A 46 -2.62 -6.05 1.99
C PHE A 46 -2.99 -5.53 0.59
N VAL A 47 -3.75 -4.44 0.53
CA VAL A 47 -4.19 -3.84 -0.76
C VAL A 47 -3.01 -3.27 -1.53
N VAL A 48 -2.04 -2.62 -0.87
CA VAL A 48 -0.82 -2.11 -1.50
C VAL A 48 -0.03 -3.24 -2.18
N LEU A 49 0.19 -4.34 -1.47
CA LEU A 49 0.85 -5.53 -2.04
C LEU A 49 0.05 -6.11 -3.21
N LEU A 50 -1.26 -6.27 -3.04
CA LEU A 50 -2.18 -6.78 -4.08
C LEU A 50 -2.14 -5.93 -5.35
N LEU A 51 -2.15 -4.60 -5.23
CA LEU A 51 -2.04 -3.68 -6.36
C LEU A 51 -0.70 -3.83 -7.08
N GLY A 52 0.42 -3.93 -6.34
CA GLY A 52 1.73 -4.17 -6.93
C GLY A 52 1.77 -5.46 -7.76
N ILE A 53 1.30 -6.57 -7.18
CA ILE A 53 1.26 -7.89 -7.83
C ILE A 53 0.36 -7.91 -9.07
N SER A 54 -0.83 -7.32 -8.94
CA SER A 54 -1.89 -7.39 -9.98
C SER A 54 -1.63 -6.43 -11.13
N LEU A 55 -1.22 -5.19 -10.83
CA LEU A 55 -1.06 -4.11 -11.80
C LEU A 55 0.38 -3.95 -12.30
N GLY A 56 1.36 -4.55 -11.60
CA GLY A 56 2.77 -4.34 -11.84
C GLY A 56 3.25 -2.98 -11.32
N TRP A 57 4.56 -2.75 -11.35
CA TRP A 57 5.17 -1.61 -10.67
C TRP A 57 4.75 -0.23 -11.23
N LYS A 58 4.56 -0.09 -12.56
CA LYS A 58 4.20 1.19 -13.18
C LYS A 58 2.83 1.67 -12.77
N LEU A 59 1.81 0.84 -13.01
CA LEU A 59 0.43 1.20 -12.72
C LEU A 59 0.14 1.14 -11.21
N GLY A 60 0.74 0.20 -10.49
CA GLY A 60 0.65 0.13 -9.04
C GLY A 60 1.21 1.37 -8.35
N LEU A 61 2.41 1.82 -8.76
CA LEU A 61 3.02 3.04 -8.25
C LEU A 61 2.18 4.28 -8.56
N PHE A 62 1.68 4.38 -9.81
CA PHE A 62 0.76 5.46 -10.21
C PHE A 62 -0.50 5.48 -9.34
N THR A 63 -1.11 4.31 -9.09
CA THR A 63 -2.31 4.16 -8.26
C THR A 63 -2.07 4.63 -6.82
N VAL A 64 -1.00 4.18 -6.19
CA VAL A 64 -0.67 4.59 -4.80
C VAL A 64 -0.31 6.07 -4.75
N SER A 65 0.43 6.60 -5.73
CA SER A 65 0.73 8.03 -5.81
C SER A 65 -0.55 8.86 -5.94
N LEU A 66 -1.48 8.44 -6.80
CA LEU A 66 -2.79 9.10 -6.97
C LEU A 66 -3.59 9.09 -5.66
N TYR A 67 -3.59 7.96 -4.92
CA TYR A 67 -4.22 7.86 -3.61
C TYR A 67 -3.62 8.86 -2.60
N LEU A 68 -2.29 9.00 -2.56
CA LEU A 68 -1.63 9.98 -1.68
C LEU A 68 -1.96 11.41 -2.08
N ILE A 69 -1.97 11.72 -3.37
CA ILE A 69 -2.35 13.05 -3.89
C ILE A 69 -3.80 13.38 -3.52
N GLN A 70 -4.73 12.44 -3.65
CA GLN A 70 -6.13 12.63 -3.22
C GLN A 70 -6.22 12.99 -1.74
N GLY A 71 -5.45 12.31 -0.88
CA GLY A 71 -5.42 12.62 0.54
C GLY A 71 -4.77 13.97 0.85
N ILE A 72 -3.70 14.36 0.14
CA ILE A 72 -3.06 15.69 0.24
C ILE A 72 -4.03 16.79 -0.21
N ALA A 73 -4.82 16.52 -1.25
CA ALA A 73 -5.85 17.45 -1.75
C ALA A 73 -7.06 17.60 -0.80
N GLY A 74 -7.08 16.91 0.34
CA GLY A 74 -8.10 17.06 1.38
C GLY A 74 -9.20 16.01 1.36
N LEU A 75 -9.16 15.00 0.47
CA LEU A 75 -10.11 13.91 0.51
C LEU A 75 -9.88 13.03 1.76
N PRO A 76 -10.94 12.64 2.50
CA PRO A 76 -10.79 11.86 3.74
C PRO A 76 -10.53 10.37 3.48
N VAL A 77 -9.49 10.07 2.69
CA VAL A 77 -9.16 8.70 2.22
C VAL A 77 -8.26 7.92 3.19
N PHE A 78 -7.59 8.60 4.12
CA PHE A 78 -6.66 7.97 5.06
C PHE A 78 -7.36 7.40 6.31
N ALA A 79 -6.62 6.59 7.07
CA ALA A 79 -7.10 5.99 8.31
C ALA A 79 -7.30 7.06 9.41
N GLY A 80 -8.52 7.16 9.97
CA GLY A 80 -8.85 8.15 11.00
C GLY A 80 -9.15 9.54 10.48
N THR A 81 -9.30 9.71 9.17
CA THR A 81 -9.84 10.96 8.60
C THR A 81 -11.37 10.93 8.61
N PRO A 82 -12.06 12.07 8.84
CA PRO A 82 -11.48 13.42 9.03
C PRO A 82 -10.97 13.74 10.45
N GLU A 83 -11.23 12.91 11.46
CA GLU A 83 -11.00 13.22 12.89
C GLU A 83 -9.52 13.54 13.20
N LYS A 84 -8.57 12.91 12.49
CA LYS A 84 -7.11 13.16 12.61
C LYS A 84 -6.59 14.26 11.68
N GLY A 85 -7.50 15.06 11.11
CA GLY A 85 -7.19 16.05 10.09
C GLY A 85 -7.27 15.50 8.67
N VAL A 86 -7.27 16.39 7.69
CA VAL A 86 -7.29 16.09 6.25
C VAL A 86 -6.22 16.91 5.52
N GLY A 87 -5.91 16.53 4.31
CA GLY A 87 -4.93 17.23 3.49
C GLY A 87 -3.51 17.11 4.04
N ILE A 88 -2.73 18.15 3.86
CA ILE A 88 -1.31 18.19 4.24
C ILE A 88 -1.11 18.00 5.76
N ILE A 89 -2.07 18.41 6.59
CA ILE A 89 -2.02 18.28 8.05
C ILE A 89 -1.91 16.80 8.47
N TYR A 90 -2.57 15.90 7.75
CA TYR A 90 -2.46 14.47 8.04
C TYR A 90 -1.02 13.95 7.90
N PHE A 91 -0.23 14.54 6.99
CA PHE A 91 1.16 14.15 6.75
C PHE A 91 2.13 14.63 7.85
N THR A 92 1.73 15.54 8.72
CA THR A 92 2.53 15.90 9.90
C THR A 92 2.37 14.88 11.04
N GLY A 93 1.43 13.96 10.92
CA GLY A 93 1.14 12.94 11.91
C GLY A 93 2.04 11.69 11.83
N PRO A 94 1.87 10.74 12.77
CA PRO A 94 2.75 9.57 12.93
C PRO A 94 2.67 8.55 11.79
N THR A 95 1.70 8.66 10.89
CA THR A 95 1.46 7.70 9.80
C THR A 95 2.18 8.03 8.50
N MET A 96 2.76 9.23 8.35
CA MET A 96 3.38 9.69 7.10
C MET A 96 4.45 8.73 6.58
N GLY A 97 5.39 8.30 7.43
CA GLY A 97 6.46 7.39 7.03
C GLY A 97 5.95 6.07 6.48
N TYR A 98 4.85 5.55 7.03
CA TYR A 98 4.19 4.33 6.54
C TYR A 98 3.56 4.55 5.16
N LEU A 99 2.94 5.72 4.92
CA LEU A 99 2.38 6.08 3.63
C LEU A 99 3.45 6.22 2.54
N ILE A 100 4.62 6.79 2.87
CA ILE A 100 5.77 6.80 1.97
C ILE A 100 6.25 5.36 1.72
N GLY A 101 6.25 4.52 2.74
CA GLY A 101 6.56 3.09 2.64
C GLY A 101 5.66 2.36 1.65
N PHE A 102 4.40 2.78 1.46
CA PHE A 102 3.51 2.19 0.46
C PHE A 102 4.05 2.32 -0.97
N LEU A 103 4.69 3.45 -1.31
CA LEU A 103 5.30 3.66 -2.63
C LEU A 103 6.43 2.66 -2.89
N VAL A 104 7.31 2.47 -1.91
CA VAL A 104 8.41 1.50 -2.02
C VAL A 104 7.86 0.08 -2.10
N THR A 105 6.89 -0.24 -1.26
CA THR A 105 6.28 -1.58 -1.18
C THR A 105 5.55 -1.95 -2.46
N VAL A 106 4.72 -1.06 -3.02
CA VAL A 106 3.99 -1.34 -4.27
C VAL A 106 4.95 -1.50 -5.45
N TYR A 107 6.03 -0.71 -5.49
CA TYR A 107 7.08 -0.84 -6.48
C TYR A 107 7.77 -2.20 -6.40
N LEU A 108 8.26 -2.59 -5.22
CA LEU A 108 8.94 -3.87 -5.01
C LEU A 108 8.00 -5.05 -5.31
N ALA A 109 6.77 -5.02 -4.79
CA ALA A 109 5.78 -6.04 -5.09
C ALA A 109 5.48 -6.13 -6.59
N GLY A 110 5.54 -5.02 -7.32
CA GLY A 110 5.25 -4.97 -8.75
C GLY A 110 6.39 -5.39 -9.66
N ILE A 111 7.66 -5.35 -9.22
CA ILE A 111 8.82 -5.81 -10.01
C ILE A 111 9.12 -7.28 -9.80
N PHE A 112 8.72 -7.87 -8.67
CA PHE A 112 9.00 -9.28 -8.42
C PHE A 112 8.19 -10.20 -9.34
N LYS A 113 8.86 -11.22 -9.85
CA LYS A 113 8.20 -12.33 -10.55
C LYS A 113 7.72 -13.34 -9.50
N TYR A 114 6.43 -13.57 -9.44
CA TYR A 114 5.81 -14.56 -8.56
C TYR A 114 5.70 -15.91 -9.26
N THR A 115 5.67 -16.98 -8.46
CA THR A 115 5.68 -18.36 -8.93
C THR A 115 4.60 -19.16 -8.19
N ASP A 116 4.45 -20.44 -8.53
CA ASP A 116 3.55 -21.34 -7.78
C ASP A 116 4.15 -21.75 -6.41
N ASN A 117 5.41 -21.40 -6.12
CA ASN A 117 6.06 -21.73 -4.87
C ASN A 117 5.68 -20.72 -3.77
N PHE A 118 4.93 -21.20 -2.79
CA PHE A 118 4.45 -20.42 -1.65
C PHE A 118 5.58 -19.72 -0.88
N PHE A 119 6.64 -20.44 -0.52
CA PHE A 119 7.73 -19.86 0.29
C PHE A 119 8.51 -18.77 -0.44
N LYS A 120 8.74 -18.93 -1.74
CA LYS A 120 9.40 -17.90 -2.55
C LYS A 120 8.54 -16.63 -2.64
N ASN A 121 7.23 -16.78 -2.78
CA ASN A 121 6.31 -15.66 -2.77
C ASN A 121 6.25 -14.98 -1.40
N LEU A 122 6.16 -15.79 -0.33
CA LEU A 122 6.12 -15.29 1.06
C LEU A 122 7.34 -14.41 1.38
N ILE A 123 8.55 -14.86 1.05
CA ILE A 123 9.79 -14.10 1.28
C ILE A 123 9.76 -12.77 0.54
N LYS A 124 9.34 -12.76 -0.74
CA LYS A 124 9.24 -11.53 -1.54
C LYS A 124 8.25 -10.53 -0.95
N LEU A 125 7.11 -11.03 -0.46
CA LEU A 125 6.09 -10.19 0.17
C LEU A 125 6.55 -9.63 1.51
N ILE A 126 7.18 -10.46 2.37
CA ILE A 126 7.77 -10.00 3.63
C ILE A 126 8.83 -8.93 3.36
N PHE A 127 9.72 -9.16 2.40
CA PHE A 127 10.73 -8.18 2.02
C PHE A 127 10.09 -6.87 1.54
N SER A 128 9.05 -6.95 0.70
CA SER A 128 8.38 -5.75 0.20
C SER A 128 7.71 -4.95 1.32
N VAL A 129 6.97 -5.63 2.22
CA VAL A 129 6.21 -4.96 3.28
C VAL A 129 7.10 -4.42 4.40
N SER A 130 8.31 -4.96 4.59
CA SER A 130 9.24 -4.49 5.61
C SER A 130 9.60 -3.01 5.46
N PHE A 131 9.59 -2.48 4.23
CA PHE A 131 9.85 -1.07 3.97
C PHE A 131 8.78 -0.13 4.51
N ILE A 132 7.52 -0.60 4.63
CA ILE A 132 6.45 0.17 5.30
C ILE A 132 6.85 0.42 6.75
N TYR A 133 7.26 -0.63 7.45
CA TYR A 133 7.65 -0.53 8.85
C TYR A 133 8.99 0.19 9.04
N LEU A 134 9.96 -0.04 8.17
CA LEU A 134 11.25 0.63 8.21
C LEU A 134 11.07 2.15 8.13
N LEU A 135 10.42 2.64 7.08
CA LEU A 135 10.19 4.07 6.87
C LEU A 135 9.21 4.65 7.89
N GLY A 136 8.20 3.87 8.29
CA GLY A 136 7.27 4.25 9.34
C GLY A 136 7.95 4.45 10.68
N MET A 137 8.82 3.55 11.10
CA MET A 137 9.56 3.66 12.36
C MET A 137 10.60 4.80 12.33
N ILE A 138 11.28 5.00 11.20
CA ILE A 138 12.21 6.14 11.04
C ILE A 138 11.45 7.46 11.25
N TRP A 139 10.32 7.61 10.58
CA TRP A 139 9.49 8.80 10.72
C TRP A 139 8.94 8.95 12.14
N LEU A 140 8.40 7.87 12.72
CA LEU A 140 7.86 7.89 14.07
C LEU A 140 8.93 8.29 15.11
N GLY A 141 10.13 7.71 15.02
CA GLY A 141 11.25 8.06 15.91
C GLY A 141 11.68 9.52 15.79
N SER A 142 11.68 10.07 14.56
CA SER A 142 11.96 11.48 14.33
C SER A 142 10.86 12.40 14.88
N LEU A 143 9.62 11.92 14.96
CA LEU A 143 8.46 12.70 15.41
C LEU A 143 8.31 12.70 16.93
N ILE A 144 8.44 11.54 17.59
CA ILE A 144 8.16 11.39 19.04
C ILE A 144 9.41 11.25 19.91
N GLY A 145 10.61 11.20 19.29
CA GLY A 145 11.89 11.01 19.93
C GLY A 145 12.36 9.56 19.96
N TRP A 146 13.67 9.37 19.78
CA TRP A 146 14.32 8.05 19.75
C TRP A 146 14.54 7.45 21.15
N ASP A 147 14.28 8.20 22.21
CA ASP A 147 14.21 7.75 23.60
C ASP A 147 12.98 6.85 23.87
N LYS A 148 11.98 6.89 23.01
CA LYS A 148 10.77 6.07 23.08
C LYS A 148 10.99 4.67 22.48
N PRO A 149 10.25 3.66 22.95
CA PRO A 149 10.35 2.30 22.42
C PRO A 149 9.70 2.19 21.03
N ILE A 150 10.32 2.78 19.99
CA ILE A 150 9.78 2.94 18.65
C ILE A 150 9.29 1.63 18.05
N PHE A 151 10.05 0.53 18.21
CA PHE A 151 9.64 -0.78 17.71
C PHE A 151 8.33 -1.27 18.36
N LYS A 152 8.20 -1.11 19.68
CA LYS A 152 6.98 -1.51 20.41
C LYS A 152 5.76 -0.70 20.01
N LEU A 153 5.95 0.56 19.60
CA LEU A 153 4.87 1.47 19.22
C LEU A 153 4.52 1.39 17.72
N GLY A 154 5.54 1.21 16.88
CA GLY A 154 5.41 1.36 15.42
C GLY A 154 5.42 0.06 14.61
N ALA A 155 5.83 -1.08 15.20
CA ALA A 155 5.90 -2.34 14.46
C ALA A 155 5.32 -3.53 15.22
N GLN A 156 5.76 -3.78 16.44
CA GLN A 156 5.45 -5.00 17.20
C GLN A 156 3.94 -5.34 17.25
N PRO A 157 2.99 -4.41 17.48
CA PRO A 157 1.56 -4.74 17.57
C PRO A 157 0.98 -5.24 16.24
N PHE A 158 1.64 -4.90 15.13
CA PHE A 158 1.14 -5.17 13.78
C PHE A 158 1.69 -6.46 13.18
N LEU A 159 2.82 -6.97 13.68
CA LEU A 159 3.56 -8.07 13.05
C LEU A 159 2.72 -9.33 12.85
N LEU A 160 1.91 -9.71 13.84
CA LEU A 160 1.08 -10.90 13.72
C LEU A 160 0.00 -10.74 12.64
N ALA A 161 -0.71 -9.61 12.64
CA ALA A 161 -1.71 -9.34 11.63
C ALA A 161 -1.09 -9.17 10.23
N GLU A 162 0.11 -8.60 10.15
CA GLU A 162 0.83 -8.49 8.89
C GLU A 162 1.24 -9.85 8.36
N LEU A 163 1.71 -10.73 9.22
CA LEU A 163 2.03 -12.11 8.84
C LEU A 163 0.80 -12.82 8.23
N PHE A 164 -0.38 -12.71 8.86
CA PHE A 164 -1.61 -13.28 8.30
C PHE A 164 -1.95 -12.73 6.92
N LYS A 165 -1.84 -11.40 6.72
CA LYS A 165 -2.11 -10.76 5.42
C LYS A 165 -1.15 -11.25 4.34
N VAL A 166 0.14 -11.33 4.67
CA VAL A 166 1.18 -11.76 3.73
C VAL A 166 1.03 -13.25 3.39
N VAL A 167 0.73 -14.10 4.38
CA VAL A 167 0.44 -15.54 4.18
C VAL A 167 -0.80 -15.71 3.29
N LEU A 168 -1.89 -15.01 3.60
CA LEU A 168 -3.11 -15.06 2.80
C LEU A 168 -2.83 -14.67 1.35
N LEU A 169 -2.08 -13.60 1.14
CA LEU A 169 -1.74 -13.13 -0.20
C LEU A 169 -0.83 -14.15 -0.94
N ALA A 170 0.15 -14.73 -0.25
CA ALA A 170 1.02 -15.75 -0.82
C ALA A 170 0.25 -17.00 -1.29
N LEU A 171 -0.83 -17.38 -0.58
CA LEU A 171 -1.74 -18.47 -0.97
C LEU A 171 -2.63 -18.10 -2.17
N ILE A 172 -3.03 -16.84 -2.29
CA ILE A 172 -3.92 -16.38 -3.37
C ILE A 172 -3.15 -16.16 -4.68
N ILE A 173 -1.87 -15.83 -4.64
CA ILE A 173 -1.06 -15.51 -5.82
C ILE A 173 -1.19 -16.55 -6.96
N PRO A 174 -1.09 -17.87 -6.76
CA PRO A 174 -1.22 -18.84 -7.84
C PRO A 174 -2.59 -18.76 -8.54
N ALA A 175 -3.66 -18.51 -7.79
CA ALA A 175 -5.00 -18.34 -8.35
C ALA A 175 -5.10 -17.06 -9.19
N LEU A 176 -4.55 -15.93 -8.70
CA LEU A 176 -4.53 -14.66 -9.44
C LEU A 176 -3.86 -14.81 -10.82
N PHE A 177 -2.77 -15.59 -10.92
CA PHE A 177 -2.09 -15.80 -12.19
C PHE A 177 -2.80 -16.76 -13.13
N LYS A 178 -3.57 -17.72 -12.62
CA LYS A 178 -4.44 -18.58 -13.47
C LYS A 178 -5.50 -17.75 -14.18
N PHE A 179 -6.17 -16.84 -13.47
CA PHE A 179 -7.16 -15.92 -14.06
C PHE A 179 -6.57 -14.95 -15.09
N LYS A 180 -5.30 -14.58 -14.96
CA LYS A 180 -4.63 -13.66 -15.90
C LYS A 180 -4.21 -14.35 -17.21
N LYS A 181 -4.14 -15.69 -17.24
CA LYS A 181 -3.80 -16.48 -18.43
C LYS A 181 -5.02 -16.94 -19.23
N SER A 182 -6.20 -16.90 -18.66
CA SER A 182 -7.48 -17.13 -19.33
C SER A 182 -8.01 -15.85 -19.97
#